data_e7f96da36e3593b5efc896b29f3141f6
#
_entry.id   e7f96da36e3593b5efc896b29f3141f6
#
_cell.length_a   1.000
_cell.length_b   1.000
_cell.length_c   1.000
_cell.angle_alpha   90.00
_cell.angle_beta   90.00
_cell.angle_gamma   90.00
#
_symmetry.space_group_name_H-M   'P 1'
#
loop_
_entity.id
_entity.type
_entity.pdbx_description
1 polymer ?
#
loop_
_entity_poly.entity_id
_entity_poly.type
_entity_poly.pdbx_seq_one_letter_code
_entity_poly.pdbx_strand_id
1 'polypeptide(L)'
;LVVIMWPNQILTVGNAVLRRFSRPELKFSIDKKVAPVIFLGYCIAWIFYGAAFWMFIKSIVIETDIGFVPAVGIFAGSYQIGYLALFAPGGIGPREAVMGQMLLPYLPGVAPMIAILSRIWTTVIEVLATGISYLVKK
;
A
#
# COMPACT_ATOMS: atom_id res chain seq x y z
N LEU A 1 -9.18 7.47 -4.21
CA LEU A 1 -9.62 8.69 -4.90
C LEU A 1 -11.15 8.77 -4.98
N VAL A 2 -11.83 7.76 -5.52
CA VAL A 2 -13.31 7.73 -5.65
C VAL A 2 -14.03 7.90 -4.31
N VAL A 3 -13.54 7.27 -3.23
CA VAL A 3 -14.10 7.37 -1.87
C VAL A 3 -14.06 8.82 -1.34
N ILE A 4 -13.00 9.55 -1.68
CA ILE A 4 -12.79 10.93 -1.20
C ILE A 4 -13.59 11.93 -2.03
N MET A 5 -13.75 11.68 -3.33
CA MET A 5 -14.49 12.55 -4.22
C MET A 5 -16.02 12.41 -4.09
N TRP A 6 -16.51 11.20 -3.74
CA TRP A 6 -17.95 10.91 -3.62
C TRP A 6 -18.33 10.13 -2.36
N PRO A 7 -18.06 10.67 -1.16
CA PRO A 7 -18.31 9.97 0.10
C PRO A 7 -19.79 9.58 0.28
N ASN A 8 -20.70 10.43 -0.17
CA ASN A 8 -22.14 10.18 -0.04
C ASN A 8 -22.64 9.03 -0.93
N GLN A 9 -22.07 8.86 -2.14
CA GLN A 9 -22.47 7.78 -3.04
C GLN A 9 -21.97 6.42 -2.52
N ILE A 10 -20.76 6.39 -1.95
CA ILE A 10 -20.22 5.17 -1.36
C ILE A 10 -20.99 4.78 -0.11
N LEU A 11 -21.40 5.75 0.71
CA LEU A 11 -22.29 5.50 1.85
C LEU A 11 -23.64 4.93 1.40
N THR A 12 -24.21 5.46 0.32
CA THR A 12 -25.48 4.98 -0.22
C THR A 12 -25.36 3.53 -0.70
N VAL A 13 -24.32 3.21 -1.47
CA VAL A 13 -24.06 1.84 -1.93
C VAL A 13 -23.71 0.92 -0.76
N GLY A 14 -22.85 1.37 0.16
CA GLY A 14 -22.49 0.62 1.37
C GLY A 14 -23.71 0.31 2.24
N ASN A 15 -24.58 1.31 2.48
CA ASN A 15 -25.79 1.12 3.25
C ASN A 15 -26.81 0.23 2.55
N ALA A 16 -26.91 0.28 1.21
CA ALA A 16 -27.76 -0.64 0.45
C ALA A 16 -27.30 -2.11 0.62
N VAL A 17 -25.98 -2.35 0.63
CA VAL A 17 -25.41 -3.67 0.91
C VAL A 17 -25.67 -4.09 2.36
N LEU A 18 -25.45 -3.19 3.34
CA LEU A 18 -25.66 -3.48 4.76
C LEU A 18 -27.12 -3.80 5.07
N ARG A 19 -28.09 -3.10 4.45
CA ARG A 19 -29.52 -3.41 4.56
C ARG A 19 -29.82 -4.85 4.11
N ARG A 20 -29.19 -5.32 3.05
CA ARG A 20 -29.37 -6.70 2.55
C ARG A 20 -28.89 -7.75 3.56
N PHE A 21 -27.96 -7.40 4.43
CA PHE A 21 -27.44 -8.26 5.49
C PHE A 21 -28.03 -7.94 6.88
N SER A 22 -29.12 -7.17 6.95
CA SER A 22 -29.78 -6.76 8.21
C SER A 22 -28.81 -6.11 9.22
N ARG A 23 -27.80 -5.38 8.72
CA ARG A 23 -26.83 -4.64 9.55
C ARG A 23 -27.24 -3.17 9.68
N PRO A 24 -26.91 -2.52 10.81
CA PRO A 24 -27.21 -1.11 11.02
C PRO A 24 -26.51 -0.23 9.98
N GLU A 25 -27.21 0.84 9.58
CA GLU A 25 -26.68 1.80 8.61
C GLU A 25 -25.48 2.56 9.18
N LEU A 26 -24.47 2.76 8.35
CA LEU A 26 -23.33 3.63 8.67
C LEU A 26 -23.76 5.10 8.53
N LYS A 27 -23.80 5.81 9.65
CA LYS A 27 -23.97 7.27 9.69
C LYS A 27 -22.58 7.90 9.81
N PHE A 28 -21.91 8.09 8.68
CA PHE A 28 -20.59 8.69 8.65
C PHE A 28 -20.61 9.89 7.71
N SER A 29 -20.21 11.06 8.17
CA SER A 29 -20.01 12.23 7.33
C SER A 29 -18.54 12.66 7.41
N ILE A 30 -17.84 12.63 6.28
CA ILE A 30 -16.50 13.21 6.17
C ILE A 30 -16.69 14.70 5.90
N ASP A 31 -16.13 15.54 6.76
CA ASP A 31 -16.06 16.97 6.49
C ASP A 31 -15.24 17.18 5.20
N LYS A 32 -15.81 17.91 4.25
CA LYS A 32 -15.18 18.22 2.95
C LYS A 32 -13.83 18.92 3.11
N LYS A 33 -13.56 19.55 4.25
CA LYS A 33 -12.27 20.18 4.56
C LYS A 33 -11.22 19.18 5.04
N VAL A 34 -11.62 18.08 5.66
CA VAL A 34 -10.72 17.06 6.20
C VAL A 34 -10.27 16.06 5.12
N ALA A 35 -11.15 15.78 4.15
CA ALA A 35 -10.85 14.84 3.08
C ALA A 35 -9.55 15.14 2.30
N PRO A 36 -9.28 16.40 1.84
CA PRO A 36 -8.04 16.70 1.13
C PRO A 36 -6.80 16.59 2.02
N VAL A 37 -6.91 16.89 3.31
CA VAL A 37 -5.78 16.76 4.26
C VAL A 37 -5.41 15.29 4.43
N ILE A 38 -6.40 14.41 4.62
CA ILE A 38 -6.17 12.96 4.69
C ILE A 38 -5.55 12.45 3.39
N PHE A 39 -6.06 12.90 2.24
CA PHE A 39 -5.53 12.51 0.94
C PHE A 39 -4.06 12.93 0.76
N LEU A 40 -3.72 14.18 1.08
CA LEU A 40 -2.34 14.66 1.01
C LEU A 40 -1.43 13.87 1.96
N GLY A 41 -1.87 13.62 3.19
CA GLY A 41 -1.14 12.79 4.14
C GLY A 41 -0.87 11.38 3.59
N TYR A 42 -1.86 10.81 2.92
CA TYR A 42 -1.73 9.49 2.29
C TYR A 42 -0.74 9.50 1.11
N CYS A 43 -0.79 10.54 0.27
CA CYS A 43 0.17 10.72 -0.82
C CYS A 43 1.61 10.87 -0.30
N ILE A 44 1.79 11.67 0.74
CA ILE A 44 3.10 11.87 1.39
C ILE A 44 3.61 10.54 1.94
N ALA A 45 2.77 9.78 2.65
CA ALA A 45 3.14 8.47 3.17
C ALA A 45 3.61 7.52 2.05
N TRP A 46 2.92 7.47 0.90
CA TRP A 46 3.33 6.65 -0.23
C TRP A 46 4.66 7.08 -0.84
N ILE A 47 4.95 8.37 -0.86
CA ILE A 47 6.26 8.89 -1.30
C ILE A 47 7.36 8.41 -0.35
N PHE A 48 7.14 8.47 0.97
CA PHE A 48 8.11 7.97 1.96
C PHE A 48 8.34 6.46 1.86
N TYR A 49 7.28 5.67 1.71
CA TYR A 49 7.41 4.23 1.49
C TYR A 49 8.17 3.90 0.21
N GLY A 50 7.87 4.62 -0.87
CA GLY A 50 8.57 4.47 -2.13
C GLY A 50 10.04 4.91 -2.06
N ALA A 51 10.33 5.98 -1.32
CA ALA A 51 11.71 6.42 -1.06
C ALA A 51 12.51 5.35 -0.30
N ALA A 52 11.93 4.80 0.76
CA ALA A 52 12.55 3.71 1.51
C ALA A 52 12.78 2.48 0.64
N PHE A 53 11.84 2.14 -0.23
CA PHE A 53 12.00 1.04 -1.19
C PHE A 53 13.09 1.31 -2.23
N TRP A 54 13.17 2.54 -2.74
CA TRP A 54 14.24 2.93 -3.66
C TRP A 54 15.61 2.82 -3.01
N MET A 55 15.77 3.31 -1.78
CA MET A 55 17.01 3.17 -1.01
C MET A 55 17.33 1.70 -0.73
N PHE A 56 16.32 0.87 -0.44
CA PHE A 56 16.46 -0.56 -0.25
C PHE A 56 17.03 -1.24 -1.50
N ILE A 57 16.49 -0.93 -2.69
CA ILE A 57 17.03 -1.47 -3.95
C ILE A 57 18.50 -1.04 -4.13
N LYS A 58 18.79 0.26 -3.95
CA LYS A 58 20.14 0.81 -4.10
C LYS A 58 21.16 0.21 -3.13
N SER A 59 20.71 -0.24 -1.96
CA SER A 59 21.59 -0.89 -0.97
C SER A 59 21.97 -2.33 -1.37
N ILE A 60 21.15 -3.00 -2.17
CA ILE A 60 21.37 -4.39 -2.59
C ILE A 60 22.01 -4.44 -3.97
N VAL A 61 21.55 -3.59 -4.89
CA VAL A 61 22.02 -3.53 -6.27
C VAL A 61 22.64 -2.16 -6.51
N ILE A 62 23.96 -2.06 -6.31
CA ILE A 62 24.72 -0.79 -6.35
C ILE A 62 24.62 -0.14 -7.74
N GLU A 63 24.73 -0.94 -8.81
CA GLU A 63 24.70 -0.50 -10.20
C GLU A 63 23.30 -0.70 -10.81
N THR A 64 22.30 0.02 -10.31
CA THR A 64 20.96 -0.02 -10.90
C THR A 64 20.57 1.35 -11.44
N ASP A 65 19.99 1.36 -12.64
CA ASP A 65 19.45 2.56 -13.29
C ASP A 65 18.03 2.90 -12.85
N ILE A 66 17.47 2.18 -11.86
CA ILE A 66 16.12 2.46 -11.39
C ILE A 66 16.07 3.86 -10.77
N GLY A 67 15.30 4.75 -11.40
CA GLY A 67 15.04 6.09 -10.89
C GLY A 67 14.08 6.08 -9.69
N PHE A 68 14.06 7.17 -8.96
CA PHE A 68 13.17 7.37 -7.81
C PHE A 68 11.69 7.19 -8.16
N VAL A 69 11.22 7.86 -9.21
CA VAL A 69 9.80 7.84 -9.62
C VAL A 69 9.30 6.46 -10.01
N PRO A 70 10.01 5.69 -10.87
CA PRO A 70 9.68 4.29 -11.12
C PRO A 70 9.63 3.43 -9.86
N ALA A 71 10.58 3.58 -8.93
CA ALA A 71 10.59 2.80 -7.71
C ALA A 71 9.36 3.07 -6.82
N VAL A 72 8.97 4.36 -6.65
CA VAL A 72 7.74 4.74 -5.94
C VAL A 72 6.51 4.15 -6.62
N GLY A 73 6.43 4.25 -7.95
CA GLY A 73 5.30 3.73 -8.74
C GLY A 73 5.17 2.22 -8.66
N ILE A 74 6.28 1.48 -8.75
CA ILE A 74 6.31 0.02 -8.64
C ILE A 74 5.88 -0.42 -7.24
N PHE A 75 6.40 0.22 -6.20
CA PHE A 75 6.03 -0.09 -4.82
C PHE A 75 4.53 0.15 -4.57
N ALA A 76 4.04 1.34 -4.88
CA ALA A 76 2.64 1.70 -4.69
C ALA A 76 1.69 0.84 -5.54
N GLY A 77 2.03 0.61 -6.82
CA GLY A 77 1.21 -0.19 -7.73
C GLY A 77 1.10 -1.65 -7.30
N SER A 78 2.20 -2.28 -6.91
CA SER A 78 2.20 -3.67 -6.42
C SER A 78 1.38 -3.82 -5.13
N TYR A 79 1.43 -2.84 -4.23
CA TYR A 79 0.59 -2.83 -3.02
C TYR A 79 -0.90 -2.73 -3.35
N GLN A 80 -1.28 -1.84 -4.26
CA GLN A 80 -2.69 -1.69 -4.65
C GLN A 80 -3.25 -2.98 -5.27
N ILE A 81 -2.48 -3.64 -6.12
CA ILE A 81 -2.89 -4.92 -6.72
C ILE A 81 -2.97 -6.02 -5.65
N GLY A 82 -2.03 -6.04 -4.69
CA GLY A 82 -2.08 -6.95 -3.55
C GLY A 82 -3.36 -6.77 -2.71
N TYR A 83 -3.80 -5.54 -2.47
CA TYR A 83 -5.05 -5.27 -1.75
C TYR A 83 -6.30 -5.67 -2.54
N LEU A 84 -6.29 -5.55 -3.88
CA LEU A 84 -7.39 -5.97 -4.73
C LEU A 84 -7.49 -7.49 -4.87
N ALA A 85 -6.43 -8.22 -4.57
CA ALA A 85 -6.40 -9.68 -4.61
C ALA A 85 -7.10 -10.29 -3.38
N LEU A 86 -8.42 -10.17 -3.30
CA LEU A 86 -9.25 -10.61 -2.16
C LEU A 86 -9.12 -12.11 -1.84
N PHE A 87 -8.65 -12.93 -2.79
CA PHE A 87 -8.41 -14.35 -2.61
C PHE A 87 -7.07 -14.66 -1.92
N ALA A 88 -6.17 -13.68 -1.81
CA ALA A 88 -4.85 -13.85 -1.24
C ALA A 88 -4.76 -13.10 0.10
N PRO A 89 -4.71 -13.77 1.26
CA PRO A 89 -4.66 -13.13 2.55
C PRO A 89 -3.40 -12.25 2.66
N GLY A 90 -3.60 -10.95 2.91
CA GLY A 90 -2.51 -9.97 2.97
C GLY A 90 -1.82 -9.70 1.63
N GLY A 91 -2.44 -10.10 0.50
CA GLY A 91 -1.88 -9.92 -0.85
C GLY A 91 -0.65 -10.79 -1.12
N ILE A 92 -0.41 -11.85 -0.33
CA ILE A 92 0.74 -12.75 -0.49
C ILE A 92 0.63 -13.48 -1.83
N GLY A 93 1.69 -13.42 -2.61
CA GLY A 93 1.77 -13.95 -3.97
C GLY A 93 1.51 -12.89 -5.05
N PRO A 94 0.30 -12.38 -5.21
CA PRO A 94 -0.01 -11.39 -6.25
C PRO A 94 0.83 -10.10 -6.18
N ARG A 95 1.09 -9.58 -4.98
CA ARG A 95 1.92 -8.39 -4.79
C ARG A 95 3.36 -8.63 -5.22
N GLU A 96 3.97 -9.73 -4.79
CA GLU A 96 5.34 -10.10 -5.10
C GLU A 96 5.49 -10.41 -6.59
N ALA A 97 4.50 -11.09 -7.18
CA ALA A 97 4.49 -11.39 -8.61
C ALA A 97 4.44 -10.10 -9.46
N VAL A 98 3.54 -9.18 -9.14
CA VAL A 98 3.43 -7.91 -9.86
C VAL A 98 4.68 -7.06 -9.66
N MET A 99 5.19 -6.94 -8.43
CA MET A 99 6.41 -6.20 -8.14
C MET A 99 7.60 -6.78 -8.92
N GLY A 100 7.77 -8.10 -8.90
CA GLY A 100 8.81 -8.78 -9.66
C GLY A 100 8.73 -8.49 -11.16
N GLN A 101 7.54 -8.58 -11.75
CA GLN A 101 7.32 -8.25 -13.17
C GLN A 101 7.65 -6.80 -13.50
N MET A 102 7.20 -5.85 -12.67
CA MET A 102 7.46 -4.42 -12.89
C MET A 102 8.94 -4.05 -12.70
N LEU A 103 9.69 -4.81 -11.91
CA LEU A 103 11.12 -4.63 -11.70
C LEU A 103 11.99 -5.24 -12.80
N LEU A 104 11.49 -6.21 -13.59
CA LEU A 104 12.26 -6.90 -14.62
C LEU A 104 13.03 -5.97 -15.58
N PRO A 105 12.45 -4.86 -16.09
CA PRO A 105 13.16 -3.96 -17.00
C PRO A 105 14.37 -3.26 -16.37
N TYR A 106 14.39 -3.11 -15.04
CA TYR A 106 15.43 -2.40 -14.30
C TYR A 106 16.42 -3.34 -13.61
N LEU A 107 15.97 -4.54 -13.25
CA LEU A 107 16.71 -5.50 -12.43
C LEU A 107 16.58 -6.93 -13.00
N PRO A 108 17.03 -7.18 -14.25
CA PRO A 108 16.94 -8.50 -14.84
C PRO A 108 17.73 -9.51 -14.00
N GLY A 109 17.11 -10.65 -13.70
CA GLY A 109 17.72 -11.75 -12.92
C GLY A 109 17.54 -11.65 -11.41
N VAL A 110 17.38 -10.45 -10.82
CA VAL A 110 17.21 -10.29 -9.36
C VAL A 110 15.84 -9.72 -8.95
N ALA A 111 15.01 -9.32 -9.91
CA ALA A 111 13.69 -8.71 -9.66
C ALA A 111 12.80 -9.54 -8.72
N PRO A 112 12.61 -10.87 -8.90
CA PRO A 112 11.80 -11.67 -8.00
C PRO A 112 12.38 -11.73 -6.57
N MET A 113 13.71 -11.79 -6.45
CA MET A 113 14.39 -11.80 -5.17
C MET A 113 14.16 -10.47 -4.42
N ILE A 114 14.28 -9.33 -5.09
CA ILE A 114 14.01 -8.01 -4.52
C ILE A 114 12.54 -7.90 -4.05
N ALA A 115 11.60 -8.42 -4.84
CA ALA A 115 10.19 -8.43 -4.46
C ALA A 115 9.94 -9.20 -3.16
N ILE A 116 10.53 -10.39 -3.01
CA ILE A 116 10.42 -11.21 -1.80
C ILE A 116 11.13 -10.56 -0.62
N LEU A 117 12.36 -10.07 -0.80
CA LEU A 117 13.14 -9.43 0.26
C LEU A 117 12.44 -8.16 0.76
N SER A 118 11.84 -7.37 -0.13
CA SER A 118 11.08 -6.17 0.26
C SER A 118 9.89 -6.52 1.16
N ARG A 119 9.27 -7.68 0.93
CA ARG A 119 8.18 -8.18 1.77
C ARG A 119 8.66 -8.55 3.17
N ILE A 120 9.76 -9.29 3.25
CA ILE A 120 10.36 -9.66 4.53
C ILE A 120 10.71 -8.39 5.31
N TRP A 121 11.38 -7.46 4.66
CA TRP A 121 11.79 -6.19 5.26
C TRP A 121 10.60 -5.37 5.79
N THR A 122 9.55 -5.19 4.97
CA THR A 122 8.35 -4.46 5.41
C THR A 122 7.64 -5.17 6.56
N THR A 123 7.53 -6.49 6.53
CA THR A 123 6.92 -7.27 7.61
C THR A 123 7.71 -7.14 8.91
N VAL A 124 9.04 -7.18 8.86
CA VAL A 124 9.89 -6.97 10.05
C VAL A 124 9.66 -5.58 10.64
N ILE A 125 9.63 -4.53 9.81
CA ILE A 125 9.37 -3.17 10.28
C ILE A 125 7.98 -3.04 10.91
N GLU A 126 6.95 -3.62 10.30
CA GLU A 126 5.57 -3.60 10.82
C GLU A 126 5.49 -4.30 12.20
N VAL A 127 6.14 -5.44 12.35
CA VAL A 127 6.19 -6.16 13.64
C VAL A 127 6.93 -5.35 14.69
N LEU A 128 8.08 -4.77 14.35
CA LEU A 128 8.86 -3.93 15.26
C LEU A 128 8.07 -2.67 15.68
N ALA A 129 7.46 -1.98 14.73
CA ALA A 129 6.66 -0.79 15.00
C ALA A 129 5.47 -1.10 15.92
N THR A 130 4.80 -2.24 15.70
CA THR A 130 3.71 -2.72 16.54
C THR A 130 4.20 -3.05 17.95
N GLY A 131 5.33 -3.73 18.07
CA GLY A 131 5.96 -4.08 19.36
C GLY A 131 6.35 -2.81 20.15
N ILE A 132 6.98 -1.84 19.51
CA ILE A 132 7.34 -0.56 20.14
C ILE A 132 6.08 0.19 20.60
N SER A 133 5.06 0.26 19.75
CA SER A 133 3.78 0.92 20.08
C SER A 133 3.11 0.28 21.31
N TYR A 134 3.20 -1.05 21.44
CA TYR A 134 2.68 -1.76 22.60
C TYR A 134 3.46 -1.43 23.88
N LEU A 135 4.78 -1.32 23.80
CA LEU A 135 5.65 -0.99 24.93
C LEU A 135 5.46 0.45 25.42
N VAL A 136 5.26 1.39 24.51
CA VAL A 136 5.06 2.83 24.84
C VAL A 136 3.68 3.10 25.44
N LYS A 137 2.69 2.23 25.17
CA LYS A 137 1.32 2.37 25.69
C LYS A 137 1.17 1.88 27.15
N LYS A 138 2.22 1.34 27.74
CA LYS A 138 2.27 0.85 29.12
C LYS A 138 2.87 1.90 30.04
#